data_e7cc64e1dbee8057a88d7b15b58f8a7a
#
_entry.id   e7cc64e1dbee8057a88d7b15b58f8a7a
#
_cell.length_a   1.000
_cell.length_b   1.000
_cell.length_c   1.000
_cell.angle_alpha   90.00
_cell.angle_beta   90.00
_cell.angle_gamma   90.00
#
_symmetry.space_group_name_H-M   'P 1'
#
loop_
_entity.id
_entity.type
_entity.pdbx_description
1 polymer ?
#
loop_
_entity_poly.entity_id
_entity_poly.type
_entity_poly.pdbx_seq_one_letter_code
_entity_poly.pdbx_strand_id
1 'polypeptide(L)'
;NEAMHDIAHQKAPVDRLRKYYSWNERAWPRSAYRMTFVSNHDKNAWDGTQQEQFGECLEAAIVLSVLGEGMPLIHNGQEAGESKRLAFFERDPIDWQAHPIGDLYRKLNHLKKRVPALWNGEYGARMIQVPNSQPDQVLSFVRRQDDVKVFVVLNLSADTADVDFHENLYRDEYIDLFEASCTRIPRTDNLSLPPWAYRVFVSANFPLI
;
A
#
# COMPACT_ATOMS: atom_id res chain seq x y z
N ASN A 1 -1.59 3.22 -10.24
CA ASN A 1 -1.96 1.98 -10.91
C ASN A 1 -0.82 1.46 -11.78
N GLU A 2 -0.46 2.11 -12.90
CA GLU A 2 0.41 1.61 -13.96
C GLU A 2 1.77 1.05 -13.48
N ALA A 3 2.50 1.79 -12.64
CA ALA A 3 3.79 1.32 -12.11
C ALA A 3 3.66 0.01 -11.31
N MET A 4 2.61 -0.12 -10.49
CA MET A 4 2.33 -1.36 -9.76
C MET A 4 1.91 -2.50 -10.67
N HIS A 5 1.09 -2.21 -11.70
CA HIS A 5 0.68 -3.19 -12.69
C HIS A 5 1.90 -3.78 -13.43
N ASP A 6 2.83 -2.93 -13.86
CA ASP A 6 4.03 -3.40 -14.54
C ASP A 6 4.94 -4.24 -13.62
N ILE A 7 5.01 -3.90 -12.33
CA ILE A 7 5.76 -4.70 -11.35
C ILE A 7 5.06 -6.03 -11.11
N ALA A 8 3.75 -6.05 -10.91
CA ALA A 8 2.97 -7.29 -10.72
C ALA A 8 3.14 -8.27 -11.89
N HIS A 9 3.33 -7.75 -13.11
CA HIS A 9 3.59 -8.53 -14.32
C HIS A 9 5.08 -8.70 -14.65
N GLN A 10 5.99 -8.36 -13.72
CA GLN A 10 7.45 -8.46 -13.89
C GLN A 10 8.01 -7.69 -15.10
N LYS A 11 7.29 -6.65 -15.55
CA LYS A 11 7.69 -5.78 -16.68
C LYS A 11 8.55 -4.60 -16.24
N ALA A 12 8.59 -4.32 -14.93
CA ALA A 12 9.38 -3.24 -14.37
C ALA A 12 9.92 -3.61 -12.98
N PRO A 13 11.10 -3.10 -12.59
CA PRO A 13 11.64 -3.28 -11.25
C PRO A 13 10.90 -2.41 -10.23
N VAL A 14 11.01 -2.76 -8.95
CA VAL A 14 10.45 -2.00 -7.81
C VAL A 14 10.98 -0.56 -7.76
N ASP A 15 12.16 -0.31 -8.27
CA ASP A 15 12.77 1.03 -8.41
C ASP A 15 11.89 2.02 -9.19
N ARG A 16 11.02 1.53 -10.08
CA ARG A 16 10.03 2.38 -10.76
C ARG A 16 9.10 3.10 -9.78
N LEU A 17 8.70 2.44 -8.69
CA LEU A 17 7.90 3.07 -7.63
C LEU A 17 8.70 4.09 -6.83
N ARG A 18 9.97 3.79 -6.52
CA ARG A 18 10.85 4.73 -5.82
C ARG A 18 11.02 6.01 -6.63
N LYS A 19 11.30 5.87 -7.92
CA LYS A 19 11.41 7.00 -8.86
C LYS A 19 10.10 7.77 -8.96
N TYR A 20 8.97 7.09 -9.03
CA TYR A 20 7.65 7.72 -9.07
C TYR A 20 7.41 8.60 -7.83
N TYR A 21 7.63 8.08 -6.62
CA TYR A 21 7.43 8.86 -5.39
C TYR A 21 8.44 10.00 -5.25
N SER A 22 9.72 9.77 -5.58
CA SER A 22 10.75 10.83 -5.56
C SER A 22 10.49 11.92 -6.58
N TRP A 23 10.00 11.57 -7.77
CA TRP A 23 9.60 12.55 -8.77
C TRP A 23 8.39 13.37 -8.33
N ASN A 24 7.39 12.71 -7.78
CA ASN A 24 6.18 13.36 -7.27
C ASN A 24 6.48 14.39 -6.18
N GLU A 25 7.41 14.09 -5.31
CA GLU A 25 7.86 15.00 -4.25
C GLU A 25 8.40 16.33 -4.79
N ARG A 26 9.06 16.27 -5.94
CA ARG A 26 9.65 17.46 -6.60
C ARG A 26 8.67 18.16 -7.51
N ALA A 27 7.81 17.41 -8.19
CA ALA A 27 6.93 17.92 -9.24
C ALA A 27 5.66 18.57 -8.71
N TRP A 28 5.20 18.19 -7.51
CA TRP A 28 3.91 18.64 -6.99
C TRP A 28 4.04 19.37 -5.65
N PRO A 29 3.28 20.46 -5.45
CA PRO A 29 3.23 21.12 -4.16
C PRO A 29 2.57 20.22 -3.11
N ARG A 30 2.85 20.49 -1.83
CA ARG A 30 2.26 19.75 -0.69
C ARG A 30 0.73 19.80 -0.67
N SER A 31 0.14 20.85 -1.18
CA SER A 31 -1.33 21.00 -1.29
C SER A 31 -1.98 20.14 -2.37
N ALA A 32 -1.20 19.48 -3.24
CA ALA A 32 -1.75 18.64 -4.29
C ALA A 32 -2.25 17.30 -3.75
N TYR A 33 -3.49 16.94 -4.09
CA TYR A 33 -4.11 15.65 -3.78
C TYR A 33 -4.03 14.74 -5.01
N ARG A 34 -3.00 13.93 -5.07
CA ARG A 34 -2.84 12.98 -6.17
C ARG A 34 -3.65 11.71 -5.89
N MET A 35 -4.50 11.34 -6.81
CA MET A 35 -5.32 10.15 -6.68
C MET A 35 -4.48 8.87 -6.88
N THR A 36 -4.64 7.92 -5.96
CA THR A 36 -4.03 6.59 -6.00
C THR A 36 -5.12 5.53 -6.05
N PHE A 37 -4.94 4.49 -6.85
CA PHE A 37 -5.94 3.43 -7.00
C PHE A 37 -5.33 2.17 -7.59
N VAL A 38 -5.97 1.04 -7.36
CA VAL A 38 -5.71 -0.22 -8.07
C VAL A 38 -6.62 -0.36 -9.30
N SER A 39 -7.85 0.16 -9.24
CA SER A 39 -8.76 0.21 -10.37
C SER A 39 -9.61 1.48 -10.36
N ASN A 40 -10.21 1.82 -11.49
CA ASN A 40 -11.25 2.83 -11.66
C ASN A 40 -12.20 2.36 -12.76
N HIS A 41 -13.18 3.17 -13.16
CA HIS A 41 -14.16 2.82 -14.18
C HIS A 41 -13.54 2.49 -15.53
N ASP A 42 -12.51 3.25 -15.96
CA ASP A 42 -11.79 2.96 -17.21
C ASP A 42 -10.98 1.66 -17.10
N LYS A 43 -10.19 1.53 -16.03
CA LYS A 43 -9.34 0.36 -15.85
C LYS A 43 -10.13 -0.93 -15.73
N ASN A 44 -11.24 -0.91 -14.97
CA ASN A 44 -12.09 -2.09 -14.86
C ASN A 44 -12.70 -2.48 -16.20
N ALA A 45 -13.24 -1.52 -16.96
CA ALA A 45 -13.94 -1.81 -18.20
C ALA A 45 -13.00 -2.25 -19.33
N TRP A 46 -11.84 -1.59 -19.46
CA TRP A 46 -10.97 -1.75 -20.64
C TRP A 46 -9.75 -2.64 -20.38
N ASP A 47 -9.12 -2.53 -19.21
CA ASP A 47 -7.87 -3.23 -18.93
C ASP A 47 -8.07 -4.51 -18.09
N GLY A 48 -9.21 -4.63 -17.39
CA GLY A 48 -9.55 -5.82 -16.61
C GLY A 48 -9.92 -5.51 -15.15
N THR A 49 -10.46 -6.53 -14.49
CA THR A 49 -10.76 -6.48 -13.06
C THR A 49 -9.48 -6.28 -12.24
N GLN A 50 -9.62 -5.91 -10.97
CA GLN A 50 -8.47 -5.79 -10.08
C GLN A 50 -7.67 -7.10 -9.96
N GLN A 51 -8.34 -8.26 -10.00
CA GLN A 51 -7.69 -9.58 -9.97
C GLN A 51 -6.92 -9.86 -11.27
N GLU A 52 -7.50 -9.55 -12.43
CA GLU A 52 -6.83 -9.70 -13.72
C GLU A 52 -5.60 -8.81 -13.85
N GLN A 53 -5.66 -7.58 -13.26
CA GLN A 53 -4.58 -6.62 -13.33
C GLN A 53 -3.43 -6.90 -12.36
N PHE A 54 -3.70 -7.49 -11.19
CA PHE A 54 -2.69 -7.61 -10.14
C PHE A 54 -2.44 -9.04 -9.65
N GLY A 55 -3.34 -10.00 -9.93
CA GLY A 55 -3.16 -11.38 -9.49
C GLY A 55 -2.85 -11.47 -8.00
N GLU A 56 -1.82 -12.21 -7.65
CA GLU A 56 -1.34 -12.39 -6.26
C GLU A 56 -0.80 -11.10 -5.61
N CYS A 57 -0.37 -10.13 -6.42
CA CYS A 57 0.10 -8.83 -5.95
C CYS A 57 -1.02 -7.88 -5.49
N LEU A 58 -2.30 -8.26 -5.66
CA LEU A 58 -3.43 -7.36 -5.47
C LEU A 58 -3.47 -6.72 -4.08
N GLU A 59 -3.32 -7.51 -3.03
CA GLU A 59 -3.39 -6.98 -1.66
C GLU A 59 -2.24 -6.00 -1.36
N ALA A 60 -1.01 -6.30 -1.81
CA ALA A 60 0.12 -5.38 -1.69
C ALA A 60 -0.12 -4.08 -2.46
N ALA A 61 -0.75 -4.15 -3.65
CA ALA A 61 -1.14 -2.99 -4.43
C ALA A 61 -2.20 -2.14 -3.72
N ILE A 62 -3.19 -2.77 -3.07
CA ILE A 62 -4.20 -2.10 -2.26
C ILE A 62 -3.54 -1.39 -1.08
N VAL A 63 -2.67 -2.08 -0.33
CA VAL A 63 -1.92 -1.50 0.80
C VAL A 63 -1.15 -0.26 0.36
N LEU A 64 -0.42 -0.35 -0.75
CA LEU A 64 0.32 0.81 -1.27
C LEU A 64 -0.59 1.94 -1.72
N SER A 65 -1.73 1.64 -2.35
CA SER A 65 -2.67 2.65 -2.83
C SER A 65 -3.31 3.45 -1.68
N VAL A 66 -3.51 2.82 -0.52
CA VAL A 66 -4.13 3.45 0.65
C VAL A 66 -3.09 4.12 1.55
N LEU A 67 -1.98 3.46 1.85
CA LEU A 67 -1.00 3.92 2.85
C LEU A 67 0.16 4.72 2.25
N GLY A 68 0.41 4.62 0.96
CA GLY A 68 1.34 5.48 0.25
C GLY A 68 0.89 6.96 0.26
N GLU A 69 1.74 7.83 -0.28
CA GLU A 69 1.40 9.26 -0.37
C GLU A 69 0.43 9.51 -1.52
N GLY A 70 -0.81 9.83 -1.18
CA GLY A 70 -1.88 10.12 -2.13
C GLY A 70 -3.27 9.93 -1.53
N MET A 71 -4.28 10.30 -2.31
CA MET A 71 -5.69 10.17 -1.96
C MET A 71 -6.25 8.90 -2.60
N PRO A 72 -6.56 7.84 -1.83
CA PRO A 72 -7.04 6.58 -2.39
C PRO A 72 -8.44 6.72 -2.99
N LEU A 73 -8.63 6.12 -4.15
CA LEU A 73 -9.93 5.86 -4.76
C LEU A 73 -10.20 4.36 -4.69
N ILE A 74 -11.40 4.00 -4.25
CA ILE A 74 -11.95 2.64 -4.34
C ILE A 74 -13.08 2.69 -5.35
N HIS A 75 -12.91 1.99 -6.48
CA HIS A 75 -13.97 1.85 -7.47
C HIS A 75 -15.05 0.89 -6.94
N ASN A 76 -16.30 1.23 -7.16
CA ASN A 76 -17.45 0.45 -6.70
C ASN A 76 -17.30 -1.03 -7.08
N GLY A 77 -17.54 -1.91 -6.08
CA GLY A 77 -17.44 -3.36 -6.23
C GLY A 77 -16.06 -3.94 -5.88
N GLN A 78 -15.00 -3.13 -5.81
CA GLN A 78 -13.69 -3.64 -5.40
C GLN A 78 -13.74 -4.28 -4.01
N GLU A 79 -14.43 -3.65 -3.06
CA GLU A 79 -14.62 -4.13 -1.69
C GLU A 79 -15.51 -5.38 -1.60
N ALA A 80 -16.36 -5.61 -2.60
CA ALA A 80 -17.17 -6.82 -2.71
C ALA A 80 -16.45 -7.97 -3.45
N GLY A 81 -15.21 -7.74 -3.89
CA GLY A 81 -14.48 -8.72 -4.71
C GLY A 81 -15.04 -8.90 -6.10
N GLU A 82 -15.74 -7.88 -6.65
CA GLU A 82 -16.33 -7.96 -7.99
C GLU A 82 -15.30 -8.44 -9.02
N SER A 83 -15.64 -9.53 -9.69
CA SER A 83 -14.76 -10.24 -10.60
C SER A 83 -15.14 -10.09 -12.08
N LYS A 84 -16.10 -9.20 -12.40
CA LYS A 84 -16.45 -8.91 -13.79
C LYS A 84 -15.99 -7.52 -14.20
N ARG A 85 -15.75 -7.37 -15.50
CA ARG A 85 -15.56 -6.08 -16.14
C ARG A 85 -16.91 -5.42 -16.32
N LEU A 86 -17.15 -4.35 -15.59
CA LEU A 86 -18.42 -3.62 -15.66
C LEU A 86 -18.59 -2.92 -17.01
N ALA A 87 -19.79 -2.98 -17.56
CA ALA A 87 -20.11 -2.28 -18.80
C ALA A 87 -19.94 -0.76 -18.62
N PHE A 88 -19.22 -0.13 -19.55
CA PHE A 88 -18.82 1.26 -19.37
C PHE A 88 -19.96 2.27 -19.62
N PHE A 89 -20.81 1.97 -20.61
CA PHE A 89 -21.88 2.89 -21.08
C PHE A 89 -23.28 2.44 -20.67
N GLU A 90 -23.42 1.31 -19.98
CA GLU A 90 -24.71 0.70 -19.67
C GLU A 90 -24.88 0.53 -18.16
N ARG A 91 -26.12 0.29 -17.76
CA ARG A 91 -26.40 -0.13 -16.40
C ARG A 91 -25.91 -1.55 -16.20
N ASP A 92 -24.90 -1.74 -15.36
CA ASP A 92 -24.36 -3.04 -15.02
C ASP A 92 -24.34 -3.20 -13.47
N PRO A 93 -25.22 -4.02 -12.89
CA PRO A 93 -25.28 -4.18 -11.45
C PRO A 93 -24.04 -4.88 -10.91
N ILE A 94 -23.55 -4.38 -9.77
CA ILE A 94 -22.48 -4.99 -8.98
C ILE A 94 -23.08 -6.11 -8.13
N ASP A 95 -22.39 -7.24 -8.07
CA ASP A 95 -22.75 -8.34 -7.17
C ASP A 95 -22.20 -8.07 -5.76
N TRP A 96 -23.03 -7.42 -4.93
CA TRP A 96 -22.66 -7.04 -3.57
C TRP A 96 -22.66 -8.23 -2.64
N GLN A 97 -21.48 -8.68 -2.25
CA GLN A 97 -21.27 -9.78 -1.33
C GLN A 97 -20.19 -9.48 -0.29
N ALA A 98 -20.21 -10.21 0.83
CA ALA A 98 -19.10 -10.16 1.77
C ALA A 98 -17.86 -10.84 1.15
N HIS A 99 -16.73 -10.16 1.18
CA HIS A 99 -15.49 -10.66 0.63
C HIS A 99 -14.30 -10.26 1.53
N PRO A 100 -13.27 -11.13 1.72
CA PRO A 100 -12.11 -10.82 2.57
C PRO A 100 -11.40 -9.52 2.20
N ILE A 101 -11.36 -9.18 0.92
CA ILE A 101 -10.75 -7.93 0.42
C ILE A 101 -11.48 -6.69 0.96
N GLY A 102 -12.78 -6.79 1.26
CA GLY A 102 -13.55 -5.73 1.92
C GLY A 102 -13.07 -5.46 3.34
N ASP A 103 -12.64 -6.51 4.05
CA ASP A 103 -12.06 -6.37 5.39
C ASP A 103 -10.69 -5.70 5.33
N LEU A 104 -9.88 -6.02 4.31
CA LEU A 104 -8.62 -5.33 4.05
C LEU A 104 -8.84 -3.83 3.82
N TYR A 105 -9.75 -3.45 2.91
CA TYR A 105 -10.10 -2.04 2.66
C TYR A 105 -10.60 -1.35 3.92
N ARG A 106 -11.45 -2.00 4.69
CA ARG A 106 -12.00 -1.45 5.96
C ARG A 106 -10.90 -1.16 6.96
N LYS A 107 -9.97 -2.11 7.20
CA LYS A 107 -8.83 -1.92 8.12
C LYS A 107 -7.92 -0.79 7.67
N LEU A 108 -7.54 -0.76 6.41
CA LEU A 108 -6.63 0.26 5.87
C LEU A 108 -7.25 1.66 5.89
N ASN A 109 -8.53 1.79 5.50
CA ASN A 109 -9.25 3.06 5.55
C ASN A 109 -9.45 3.55 6.99
N HIS A 110 -9.76 2.64 7.90
CA HIS A 110 -9.85 2.98 9.33
C HIS A 110 -8.52 3.50 9.86
N LEU A 111 -7.43 2.82 9.57
CA LEU A 111 -6.09 3.28 9.92
C LEU A 111 -5.79 4.66 9.32
N LYS A 112 -6.01 4.83 8.00
CA LYS A 112 -5.75 6.10 7.31
C LYS A 112 -6.56 7.25 7.89
N LYS A 113 -7.81 7.03 8.26
CA LYS A 113 -8.67 8.05 8.87
C LYS A 113 -8.18 8.47 10.25
N ARG A 114 -7.68 7.54 11.06
CA ARG A 114 -7.28 7.79 12.44
C ARG A 114 -5.87 8.33 12.59
N VAL A 115 -4.93 7.90 11.75
CA VAL A 115 -3.51 8.27 11.86
C VAL A 115 -3.19 9.51 11.03
N PRO A 116 -2.95 10.68 11.63
CA PRO A 116 -2.68 11.93 10.89
C PRO A 116 -1.51 11.80 9.92
N ALA A 117 -0.47 11.05 10.26
CA ALA A 117 0.65 10.81 9.36
C ALA A 117 0.23 10.26 7.98
N LEU A 118 -0.90 9.56 7.90
CA LEU A 118 -1.44 8.96 6.66
C LEU A 118 -2.38 9.89 5.88
N TRP A 119 -2.70 11.07 6.41
CA TRP A 119 -3.58 11.99 5.72
C TRP A 119 -2.99 12.51 4.41
N ASN A 120 -3.79 13.22 3.64
CA ASN A 120 -3.43 13.63 2.29
C ASN A 120 -2.84 15.04 2.25
N GLY A 121 -2.01 15.28 1.24
CA GLY A 121 -1.46 16.59 0.96
C GLY A 121 -0.64 17.15 2.13
N GLU A 122 -0.88 18.41 2.47
CA GLU A 122 -0.18 19.11 3.54
C GLU A 122 -0.58 18.66 4.96
N TYR A 123 -1.72 18.00 5.10
CA TYR A 123 -2.23 17.51 6.39
C TYR A 123 -1.61 16.18 6.82
N GLY A 124 -0.92 15.48 5.93
CA GLY A 124 -0.26 14.22 6.22
C GLY A 124 1.26 14.30 6.13
N ALA A 125 1.93 13.26 6.59
CA ALA A 125 3.38 13.14 6.46
C ALA A 125 3.80 12.71 5.05
N ARG A 126 5.02 13.07 4.64
CA ARG A 126 5.63 12.51 3.44
C ARG A 126 5.91 11.02 3.59
N MET A 127 5.93 10.32 2.48
CA MET A 127 6.37 8.95 2.39
C MET A 127 7.90 8.93 2.28
N ILE A 128 8.58 8.58 3.39
CA ILE A 128 10.04 8.50 3.42
C ILE A 128 10.43 7.05 3.17
N GLN A 129 11.17 6.81 2.10
CA GLN A 129 11.65 5.48 1.76
C GLN A 129 12.71 5.03 2.78
N VAL A 130 12.61 3.77 3.21
CA VAL A 130 13.59 3.13 4.08
C VAL A 130 14.45 2.19 3.25
N PRO A 131 15.76 2.44 3.14
CA PRO A 131 16.67 1.53 2.44
C PRO A 131 16.69 0.14 3.08
N ASN A 132 16.73 -0.89 2.25
CA ASN A 132 16.76 -2.28 2.69
C ASN A 132 17.72 -3.13 1.86
N SER A 133 18.01 -4.36 2.31
CA SER A 133 18.95 -5.30 1.66
C SER A 133 18.42 -5.91 0.36
N GLN A 134 17.11 -5.80 0.07
CA GLN A 134 16.45 -6.39 -1.10
C GLN A 134 15.76 -5.31 -1.97
N PRO A 135 16.50 -4.29 -2.46
CA PRO A 135 15.88 -3.13 -3.12
C PRO A 135 15.15 -3.47 -4.42
N ASP A 136 15.50 -4.57 -5.08
CA ASP A 136 14.86 -4.96 -6.35
C ASP A 136 13.52 -5.68 -6.14
N GLN A 137 13.27 -6.20 -4.93
CA GLN A 137 12.07 -6.96 -4.59
C GLN A 137 11.18 -6.23 -3.59
N VAL A 138 11.75 -5.45 -2.68
CA VAL A 138 11.04 -4.91 -1.53
C VAL A 138 10.99 -3.39 -1.56
N LEU A 139 9.76 -2.86 -1.44
CA LEU A 139 9.51 -1.46 -1.14
C LEU A 139 9.23 -1.31 0.35
N SER A 140 10.02 -0.49 1.04
CA SER A 140 9.81 -0.16 2.44
C SER A 140 9.80 1.36 2.65
N PHE A 141 8.88 1.83 3.49
CA PHE A 141 8.74 3.25 3.76
C PHE A 141 8.13 3.54 5.13
N VAL A 142 8.39 4.73 5.65
CA VAL A 142 7.79 5.27 6.86
C VAL A 142 7.00 6.52 6.52
N ARG A 143 5.83 6.67 7.15
CA ARG A 143 5.12 7.94 7.30
C ARG A 143 5.08 8.29 8.78
N ARG A 144 5.65 9.43 9.14
CA ARG A 144 5.76 9.87 10.54
C ARG A 144 5.22 11.27 10.71
N GLN A 145 4.40 11.45 11.74
CA GLN A 145 3.98 12.74 12.22
C GLN A 145 4.03 12.73 13.76
N ASP A 146 4.72 13.68 14.34
CA ASP A 146 5.00 13.73 15.77
C ASP A 146 5.63 12.42 16.27
N ASP A 147 5.02 11.76 17.24
CA ASP A 147 5.49 10.52 17.83
C ASP A 147 4.84 9.26 17.22
N VAL A 148 4.05 9.44 16.16
CA VAL A 148 3.37 8.32 15.52
C VAL A 148 4.01 8.00 14.17
N LYS A 149 4.43 6.75 14.04
CA LYS A 149 4.97 6.20 12.79
C LYS A 149 4.06 5.10 12.25
N VAL A 150 3.95 5.05 10.94
CA VAL A 150 3.46 3.88 10.21
C VAL A 150 4.60 3.41 9.31
N PHE A 151 5.10 2.21 9.58
CA PHE A 151 6.14 1.55 8.79
C PHE A 151 5.52 0.45 7.93
N VAL A 152 5.72 0.53 6.65
CA VAL A 152 5.15 -0.40 5.65
C VAL A 152 6.27 -1.08 4.89
N VAL A 153 6.17 -2.40 4.76
CA VAL A 153 7.10 -3.23 3.99
C VAL A 153 6.28 -4.09 3.04
N LEU A 154 6.62 -4.04 1.76
CA LEU A 154 5.94 -4.74 0.69
C LEU A 154 6.95 -5.59 -0.08
N ASN A 155 6.80 -6.90 -0.08
CA ASN A 155 7.47 -7.76 -1.05
C ASN A 155 6.68 -7.70 -2.36
N LEU A 156 7.27 -7.12 -3.38
CA LEU A 156 6.68 -6.93 -4.70
C LEU A 156 7.30 -7.89 -5.74
N SER A 157 7.60 -9.10 -5.29
CA SER A 157 8.17 -10.17 -6.13
C SER A 157 7.48 -11.50 -5.89
N ALA A 158 7.66 -12.43 -6.82
CA ALA A 158 7.18 -13.80 -6.73
C ALA A 158 8.08 -14.72 -5.87
N ASP A 159 9.15 -14.17 -5.30
CA ASP A 159 10.09 -14.90 -4.45
C ASP A 159 9.98 -14.46 -2.99
N THR A 160 10.35 -15.35 -2.07
CA THR A 160 10.52 -14.96 -0.65
C THR A 160 11.68 -14.00 -0.51
N ALA A 161 11.49 -12.92 0.23
CA ALA A 161 12.51 -11.92 0.51
C ALA A 161 12.86 -11.90 2.00
N ASP A 162 14.13 -12.14 2.30
CA ASP A 162 14.69 -11.94 3.65
C ASP A 162 15.35 -10.56 3.69
N VAL A 163 14.80 -9.67 4.51
CA VAL A 163 15.06 -8.23 4.43
C VAL A 163 15.66 -7.68 5.71
N ASP A 164 16.81 -7.04 5.58
CA ASP A 164 17.42 -6.21 6.62
C ASP A 164 17.27 -4.72 6.26
N PHE A 165 17.18 -3.86 7.28
CA PHE A 165 17.05 -2.42 7.12
C PHE A 165 18.29 -1.71 7.62
N HIS A 166 18.76 -0.68 6.88
CA HIS A 166 20.04 -0.03 7.12
C HIS A 166 19.94 1.31 7.86
N GLU A 167 18.73 1.88 7.96
CA GLU A 167 18.48 3.18 8.59
C GLU A 167 17.86 3.04 9.97
N ASN A 168 17.85 4.13 10.75
CA ASN A 168 17.24 4.15 12.08
C ASN A 168 15.78 4.65 12.05
N LEU A 169 15.33 5.19 10.94
CA LEU A 169 14.04 5.86 10.83
C LEU A 169 12.84 4.93 11.12
N TYR A 170 12.95 3.67 10.74
CA TYR A 170 11.90 2.66 10.94
C TYR A 170 11.82 2.13 12.37
N ARG A 171 12.83 2.34 13.21
CA ARG A 171 12.89 1.71 14.55
C ARG A 171 11.88 2.30 15.50
N ASP A 172 11.10 1.43 16.11
CA ASP A 172 10.11 1.74 17.13
C ASP A 172 9.59 0.45 17.79
N GLU A 173 8.72 0.60 18.77
CA GLU A 173 7.81 -0.46 19.21
C GLU A 173 6.52 -0.34 18.40
N TYR A 174 6.13 -1.42 17.75
CA TYR A 174 5.01 -1.43 16.83
C TYR A 174 3.95 -2.46 17.20
N ILE A 175 2.72 -2.17 16.80
CA ILE A 175 1.67 -3.17 16.66
C ILE A 175 1.59 -3.50 15.18
N ASP A 176 1.68 -4.79 14.84
CA ASP A 176 1.37 -5.24 13.50
C ASP A 176 -0.15 -5.16 13.28
N LEU A 177 -0.57 -4.43 12.24
CA LEU A 177 -1.98 -4.16 11.97
C LEU A 177 -2.79 -5.44 11.70
N PHE A 178 -2.17 -6.47 11.15
CA PHE A 178 -2.84 -7.70 10.73
C PHE A 178 -2.70 -8.83 11.72
N GLU A 179 -1.60 -8.88 12.47
CA GLU A 179 -1.36 -9.92 13.47
C GLU A 179 -1.76 -9.49 14.89
N ALA A 180 -2.08 -8.22 15.11
CA ALA A 180 -2.37 -7.63 16.42
C ALA A 180 -1.32 -7.95 17.49
N SER A 181 -0.10 -8.26 17.07
CA SER A 181 1.04 -8.56 17.94
C SER A 181 1.88 -7.32 18.17
N CYS A 182 2.28 -7.09 19.41
CA CYS A 182 3.26 -6.06 19.72
C CYS A 182 4.65 -6.58 19.33
N THR A 183 5.29 -5.89 18.42
CA THR A 183 6.60 -6.26 17.90
C THR A 183 7.55 -5.10 18.08
N ARG A 184 8.62 -5.31 18.84
CA ARG A 184 9.75 -4.39 18.83
C ARG A 184 10.61 -4.74 17.63
N ILE A 185 10.77 -3.80 16.70
CA ILE A 185 11.70 -3.99 15.58
C ILE A 185 13.08 -3.49 16.02
N PRO A 186 13.99 -4.39 16.42
CA PRO A 186 15.34 -4.08 16.89
C PRO A 186 16.30 -3.80 15.73
N ARG A 187 17.56 -3.62 16.09
CA ARG A 187 18.64 -3.19 15.18
C ARG A 187 19.01 -4.19 14.08
N THR A 188 18.61 -5.46 14.21
CA THR A 188 19.17 -6.58 13.45
C THR A 188 18.10 -7.55 12.97
N ASP A 189 16.84 -7.11 12.86
CA ASP A 189 15.79 -8.03 12.48
C ASP A 189 15.76 -8.24 10.97
N ASN A 190 16.10 -9.46 10.62
CA ASN A 190 15.76 -10.01 9.33
C ASN A 190 14.25 -10.29 9.32
N LEU A 191 13.54 -9.60 8.43
CA LEU A 191 12.11 -9.80 8.21
C LEU A 191 11.93 -10.69 6.98
N SER A 192 11.44 -11.91 7.18
CA SER A 192 11.11 -12.81 6.08
C SER A 192 9.70 -12.53 5.58
N LEU A 193 9.58 -12.26 4.28
CA LEU A 193 8.34 -11.94 3.59
C LEU A 193 8.10 -12.96 2.48
N PRO A 194 7.05 -13.77 2.56
CA PRO A 194 6.62 -14.61 1.44
C PRO A 194 6.39 -13.79 0.15
N PRO A 195 6.26 -14.44 -1.02
CA PRO A 195 5.90 -13.76 -2.25
C PRO A 195 4.67 -12.86 -2.08
N TRP A 196 4.75 -11.64 -2.59
CA TRP A 196 3.67 -10.63 -2.59
C TRP A 196 3.14 -10.25 -1.19
N ALA A 197 3.81 -10.69 -0.12
CA ALA A 197 3.41 -10.39 1.25
C ALA A 197 3.68 -8.93 1.61
N TYR A 198 2.95 -8.47 2.61
CA TYR A 198 3.09 -7.12 3.16
C TYR A 198 3.03 -7.14 4.69
N ARG A 199 3.66 -6.13 5.31
CA ARG A 199 3.56 -5.87 6.76
C ARG A 199 3.26 -4.39 6.95
N VAL A 200 2.38 -4.11 7.89
CA VAL A 200 2.01 -2.74 8.27
C VAL A 200 2.14 -2.60 9.78
N PHE A 201 3.10 -1.82 10.19
CA PHE A 201 3.43 -1.59 11.59
C PHE A 201 3.02 -0.18 11.99
N VAL A 202 2.34 -0.05 13.13
CA VAL A 202 1.91 1.23 13.69
C VAL A 202 2.54 1.38 15.08
N SER A 203 3.10 2.56 15.38
CA SER A 203 3.71 2.82 16.71
C SER A 203 2.81 2.36 17.85
N ALA A 204 3.36 1.61 18.80
CA ALA A 204 2.60 0.97 19.89
C ALA A 204 1.95 1.97 20.86
N ASN A 205 2.46 3.20 20.90
CA ASN A 205 1.87 4.30 21.67
C ASN A 205 0.59 4.89 21.03
N PHE A 206 0.24 4.47 19.80
CA PHE A 206 -0.99 4.92 19.13
C PHE A 206 -2.13 3.92 19.37
N PRO A 207 -3.28 4.33 19.93
CA PRO A 207 -4.40 3.43 20.18
C PRO A 207 -5.08 3.05 18.85
N LEU A 208 -4.93 1.79 18.46
CA LEU A 208 -5.56 1.24 17.23
C LEU A 208 -7.04 0.87 17.41
N ILE A 209 -7.55 0.85 18.67
CA ILE A 209 -8.93 0.49 19.04
C ILE A 209 -9.79 1.74 19.16
#